data_e4d975cdd64ec6750677322e33e60f4e
#
_entry.id   e4d975cdd64ec6750677322e33e60f4e
#
_cell.length_a   1.000
_cell.length_b   1.000
_cell.length_c   1.000
_cell.angle_alpha   90.00
_cell.angle_beta   90.00
_cell.angle_gamma   90.00
#
_symmetry.space_group_name_H-M   'P 1'
#
loop_
_entity.id
_entity.type
_entity.pdbx_description
1 polymer ?
#
loop_
_entity_poly.entity_id
_entity_poly.type
_entity_poly.pdbx_seq_one_letter_code
_entity_poly.pdbx_strand_id
1 'polypeptide(L)'
;MSEATNSKSLNELRKSIDDIDAAIVNLLAERMAVCKQVAAVKAETATAVMQPQRVREVLNLRRQWAIDKQVDPDFTEQLFRILLAETHRIEIAEVRTEPAPNKTADALRSALDTVACRIDHVVVAVTNLPAAIQF
;
A
#
# COMPACT_ATOMS: atom_id res chain seq x y z
N MET A 1 -47.97 -24.68 -12.67
CA MET A 1 -47.46 -23.31 -12.67
C MET A 1 -45.95 -23.39 -12.60
N SER A 2 -45.29 -23.18 -13.74
CA SER A 2 -43.83 -23.24 -13.83
C SER A 2 -43.28 -21.97 -13.23
N GLU A 3 -42.55 -22.08 -12.13
CA GLU A 3 -41.65 -21.02 -11.68
C GLU A 3 -40.61 -20.85 -12.77
N ALA A 4 -40.72 -19.77 -13.55
CA ALA A 4 -39.71 -19.33 -14.44
C ALA A 4 -38.52 -18.89 -13.56
N THR A 5 -37.61 -19.80 -13.29
CA THR A 5 -36.28 -19.47 -12.78
C THR A 5 -35.67 -18.48 -13.76
N ASN A 6 -35.71 -17.20 -13.40
CA ASN A 6 -35.10 -16.11 -14.16
C ASN A 6 -33.59 -16.26 -14.06
N SER A 7 -33.05 -17.29 -14.72
CA SER A 7 -31.61 -17.48 -14.84
C SER A 7 -31.07 -16.45 -15.82
N LYS A 8 -30.35 -15.47 -15.29
CA LYS A 8 -29.62 -14.49 -16.11
C LYS A 8 -28.75 -15.23 -17.11
N SER A 9 -28.73 -14.77 -18.33
CA SER A 9 -27.84 -15.30 -19.36
C SER A 9 -26.37 -15.11 -18.94
N LEU A 10 -25.48 -15.93 -19.45
CA LEU A 10 -24.03 -15.79 -19.19
C LEU A 10 -23.51 -14.39 -19.54
N ASN A 11 -24.04 -13.77 -20.61
CA ASN A 11 -23.65 -12.43 -21.00
C ASN A 11 -24.12 -11.36 -20.01
N GLU A 12 -25.31 -11.51 -19.45
CA GLU A 12 -25.81 -10.61 -18.39
C GLU A 12 -24.99 -10.74 -17.10
N LEU A 13 -24.57 -11.95 -16.74
CA LEU A 13 -23.68 -12.17 -15.60
C LEU A 13 -22.31 -11.57 -15.81
N ARG A 14 -21.72 -11.72 -17.01
CA ARG A 14 -20.44 -11.09 -17.35
C ARG A 14 -20.52 -9.57 -17.30
N LYS A 15 -21.59 -8.98 -17.85
CA LYS A 15 -21.83 -7.55 -17.73
C LYS A 15 -21.94 -7.09 -16.30
N SER A 16 -22.61 -7.86 -15.45
CA SER A 16 -22.70 -7.53 -14.01
C SER A 16 -21.32 -7.56 -13.34
N ILE A 17 -20.44 -8.47 -13.74
CA ILE A 17 -19.04 -8.49 -13.25
C ILE A 17 -18.28 -7.26 -13.72
N ASP A 18 -18.39 -6.89 -15.00
CA ASP A 18 -17.73 -5.70 -15.56
C ASP A 18 -18.17 -4.42 -14.84
N ASP A 19 -19.45 -4.30 -14.52
CA ASP A 19 -20.01 -3.16 -13.77
C ASP A 19 -19.45 -3.10 -12.33
N ILE A 20 -19.30 -4.25 -11.67
CA ILE A 20 -18.69 -4.36 -10.35
C ILE A 20 -17.20 -4.01 -10.41
N ASP A 21 -16.47 -4.51 -11.39
CA ASP A 21 -15.05 -4.22 -11.56
C ASP A 21 -14.82 -2.73 -11.82
N ALA A 22 -15.66 -2.09 -12.61
CA ALA A 22 -15.63 -0.63 -12.81
C ALA A 22 -15.83 0.12 -11.49
N ALA A 23 -16.77 -0.34 -10.63
CA ALA A 23 -16.97 0.24 -9.31
C ALA A 23 -15.75 0.05 -8.39
N ILE A 24 -15.10 -1.11 -8.45
CA ILE A 24 -13.85 -1.38 -7.71
C ILE A 24 -12.75 -0.41 -8.14
N VAL A 25 -12.56 -0.20 -9.44
CA VAL A 25 -11.55 0.76 -9.97
C VAL A 25 -11.84 2.18 -9.49
N ASN A 26 -13.10 2.62 -9.50
CA ASN A 26 -13.49 3.93 -8.98
C ASN A 26 -13.18 4.08 -7.49
N LEU A 27 -13.50 3.06 -6.68
CA LEU A 27 -13.19 3.05 -5.24
C LEU A 27 -11.68 3.04 -4.98
N LEU A 28 -10.90 2.36 -5.81
CA LEU A 28 -9.42 2.42 -5.73
C LEU A 28 -8.92 3.83 -6.01
N ALA A 29 -9.45 4.53 -7.02
CA ALA A 29 -9.07 5.91 -7.31
C ALA A 29 -9.37 6.85 -6.14
N GLU A 30 -10.56 6.74 -5.55
CA GLU A 30 -10.94 7.51 -4.35
C GLU A 30 -10.01 7.19 -3.17
N ARG A 31 -9.73 5.91 -2.93
CA ARG A 31 -8.81 5.48 -1.88
C ARG A 31 -7.42 6.07 -2.06
N MET A 32 -6.89 6.07 -3.27
CA MET A 32 -5.56 6.63 -3.57
C MET A 32 -5.53 8.15 -3.39
N ALA A 33 -6.61 8.85 -3.71
CA ALA A 33 -6.73 10.28 -3.45
C ALA A 33 -6.68 10.59 -1.94
N VAL A 34 -7.37 9.80 -1.11
CA VAL A 34 -7.30 9.91 0.36
C VAL A 34 -5.90 9.58 0.88
N CYS A 35 -5.23 8.57 0.33
CA CYS A 35 -3.85 8.22 0.71
C CYS A 35 -2.86 9.37 0.49
N LYS A 36 -3.01 10.15 -0.59
CA LYS A 36 -2.21 11.36 -0.84
C LYS A 36 -2.45 12.43 0.24
N GLN A 37 -3.69 12.62 0.66
CA GLN A 37 -4.01 13.55 1.75
C GLN A 37 -3.40 13.08 3.08
N VAL A 38 -3.44 11.78 3.37
CA VAL A 38 -2.78 11.19 4.55
C VAL A 38 -1.27 11.41 4.50
N ALA A 39 -0.66 11.25 3.32
CA ALA A 39 0.77 11.50 3.13
C ALA A 39 1.15 12.95 3.45
N ALA A 40 0.36 13.93 2.98
CA ALA A 40 0.58 15.34 3.29
C ALA A 40 0.51 15.61 4.80
N VAL A 41 -0.51 15.10 5.48
CA VAL A 41 -0.64 15.25 6.94
C VAL A 41 0.51 14.58 7.69
N LYS A 42 0.95 13.41 7.27
CA LYS A 42 2.11 12.73 7.88
C LYS A 42 3.40 13.53 7.70
N ALA A 43 3.60 14.14 6.54
CA ALA A 43 4.75 15.01 6.27
C ALA A 43 4.75 16.23 7.20
N GLU A 44 3.61 16.90 7.36
CA GLU A 44 3.45 18.06 8.27
C GLU A 44 3.68 17.70 9.73
N THR A 45 3.24 16.52 10.17
CA THR A 45 3.32 16.08 11.57
C THR A 45 4.57 15.26 11.89
N ALA A 46 5.48 15.08 10.94
CA ALA A 46 6.65 14.20 11.04
C ALA A 46 6.29 12.76 11.47
N THR A 47 5.11 12.30 11.08
CA THR A 47 4.63 10.95 11.41
C THR A 47 5.26 9.93 10.45
N ALA A 48 5.67 8.79 10.97
CA ALA A 48 6.27 7.73 10.16
C ALA A 48 5.29 7.22 9.09
N VAL A 49 5.79 7.08 7.85
CA VAL A 49 5.03 6.51 6.72
C VAL A 49 4.59 5.09 7.04
N MET A 50 5.50 4.26 7.49
CA MET A 50 5.20 2.88 7.88
C MET A 50 4.96 2.77 9.38
N GLN A 51 3.78 2.27 9.74
CA GLN A 51 3.35 2.00 11.11
C GLN A 51 2.93 0.52 11.22
N PRO A 52 3.84 -0.39 11.62
CA PRO A 52 3.58 -1.84 11.58
C PRO A 52 2.35 -2.27 12.39
N GLN A 53 2.09 -1.60 13.51
CA GLN A 53 0.90 -1.89 14.31
C GLN A 53 -0.37 -1.52 13.54
N ARG A 54 -0.40 -0.35 12.87
CA ARG A 54 -1.54 0.07 12.05
C ARG A 54 -1.78 -0.89 10.90
N VAL A 55 -0.73 -1.40 10.26
CA VAL A 55 -0.85 -2.41 9.20
C VAL A 55 -1.55 -3.67 9.72
N ARG A 56 -1.15 -4.17 10.89
CA ARG A 56 -1.80 -5.34 11.52
C ARG A 56 -3.28 -5.09 11.83
N GLU A 57 -3.60 -3.94 12.42
CA GLU A 57 -4.99 -3.54 12.72
C GLU A 57 -5.85 -3.51 11.45
N VAL A 58 -5.34 -2.89 10.39
CA VAL A 58 -6.02 -2.82 9.10
C VAL A 58 -6.29 -4.20 8.55
N LEU A 59 -5.29 -5.08 8.48
CA LEU A 59 -5.44 -6.43 7.93
C LEU A 59 -6.44 -7.26 8.76
N ASN A 60 -6.35 -7.21 10.08
CA ASN A 60 -7.27 -7.94 10.95
C ASN A 60 -8.73 -7.48 10.75
N LEU A 61 -8.95 -6.18 10.66
CA LEU A 61 -10.29 -5.63 10.44
C LEU A 61 -10.85 -6.04 9.06
N ARG A 62 -10.00 -6.05 8.01
CA ARG A 62 -10.43 -6.47 6.66
C ARG A 62 -10.74 -7.96 6.60
N ARG A 63 -9.99 -8.79 7.30
CA ARG A 63 -10.33 -10.21 7.47
C ARG A 63 -11.70 -10.38 8.11
N GLN A 64 -11.99 -9.63 9.17
CA GLN A 64 -13.31 -9.70 9.83
C GLN A 64 -14.43 -9.29 8.86
N TRP A 65 -14.25 -8.20 8.10
CA TRP A 65 -15.25 -7.79 7.11
C TRP A 65 -15.47 -8.84 6.02
N ALA A 66 -14.40 -9.52 5.60
CA ALA A 66 -14.51 -10.62 4.65
C ALA A 66 -15.37 -11.77 5.20
N ILE A 67 -15.13 -12.18 6.44
CA ILE A 67 -15.91 -13.20 7.13
C ILE A 67 -17.39 -12.79 7.19
N ASP A 68 -17.69 -11.56 7.60
CA ASP A 68 -19.04 -11.03 7.71
C ASP A 68 -19.77 -10.99 6.35
N LYS A 69 -19.02 -10.86 5.26
CA LYS A 69 -19.54 -10.83 3.87
C LYS A 69 -19.41 -12.15 3.13
N GLN A 70 -18.97 -13.22 3.79
CA GLN A 70 -18.76 -14.54 3.18
C GLN A 70 -17.76 -14.50 2.01
N VAL A 71 -16.74 -13.66 2.11
CA VAL A 71 -15.57 -13.61 1.22
C VAL A 71 -14.41 -14.31 1.91
N ASP A 72 -13.56 -14.98 1.15
CA ASP A 72 -12.36 -15.62 1.71
C ASP A 72 -11.47 -14.58 2.43
N PRO A 73 -11.23 -14.74 3.74
CA PRO A 73 -10.42 -13.80 4.50
C PRO A 73 -8.94 -13.81 4.11
N ASP A 74 -8.41 -14.93 3.63
CA ASP A 74 -7.01 -15.03 3.20
C ASP A 74 -6.80 -14.31 1.86
N PHE A 75 -7.71 -14.49 0.93
CA PHE A 75 -7.74 -13.71 -0.32
C PHE A 75 -7.87 -12.20 -0.04
N THR A 76 -8.78 -11.82 0.85
CA THR A 76 -8.98 -10.42 1.22
C THR A 76 -7.74 -9.83 1.86
N GLU A 77 -7.07 -10.56 2.74
CA GLU A 77 -5.82 -10.10 3.34
C GLU A 77 -4.74 -9.86 2.29
N GLN A 78 -4.54 -10.78 1.35
CA GLN A 78 -3.57 -10.63 0.26
C GLN A 78 -3.86 -9.40 -0.59
N LEU A 79 -5.13 -9.18 -0.97
CA LEU A 79 -5.55 -7.99 -1.70
C LEU A 79 -5.20 -6.71 -0.94
N PHE A 80 -5.51 -6.64 0.35
CA PHE A 80 -5.20 -5.46 1.16
C PHE A 80 -3.71 -5.29 1.44
N ARG A 81 -2.90 -6.35 1.46
CA ARG A 81 -1.44 -6.24 1.48
C ARG A 81 -0.90 -5.52 0.23
N ILE A 82 -1.43 -5.84 -0.94
CA ILE A 82 -1.09 -5.17 -2.20
C ILE A 82 -1.51 -3.69 -2.14
N LEU A 83 -2.72 -3.40 -1.69
CA LEU A 83 -3.22 -2.03 -1.55
C LEU A 83 -2.41 -1.21 -0.54
N LEU A 84 -1.96 -1.81 0.55
CA LEU A 84 -1.10 -1.15 1.54
C LEU A 84 0.29 -0.87 0.97
N ALA A 85 0.86 -1.80 0.22
CA ALA A 85 2.15 -1.58 -0.45
C ALA A 85 2.08 -0.40 -1.42
N GLU A 86 1.01 -0.30 -2.21
CA GLU A 86 0.79 0.85 -3.11
C GLU A 86 0.57 2.16 -2.33
N THR A 87 -0.17 2.12 -1.21
CA THR A 87 -0.33 3.27 -0.31
C THR A 87 1.02 3.79 0.17
N HIS A 88 1.88 2.90 0.68
CA HIS A 88 3.22 3.28 1.15
C HIS A 88 4.08 3.85 0.02
N ARG A 89 3.99 3.31 -1.20
CA ARG A 89 4.69 3.84 -2.37
C ARG A 89 4.27 5.28 -2.66
N ILE A 90 2.97 5.57 -2.62
CA ILE A 90 2.42 6.92 -2.82
C ILE A 90 2.89 7.85 -1.70
N GLU A 91 2.78 7.44 -0.44
CA GLU A 91 3.20 8.25 0.71
C GLU A 91 4.70 8.60 0.64
N ILE A 92 5.55 7.66 0.25
CA ILE A 92 6.99 7.91 0.08
C ILE A 92 7.25 8.89 -1.07
N ALA A 93 6.51 8.79 -2.17
CA ALA A 93 6.66 9.69 -3.31
C ALA A 93 6.26 11.14 -2.94
N GLU A 94 5.18 11.33 -2.21
CA GLU A 94 4.72 12.65 -1.74
C GLU A 94 5.73 13.29 -0.78
N VAL A 95 6.28 12.53 0.18
CA VAL A 95 7.30 13.03 1.12
C VAL A 95 8.57 13.51 0.38
N ARG A 96 8.91 12.89 -0.75
CA ARG A 96 10.08 13.29 -1.56
C ARG A 96 9.83 14.53 -2.42
N THR A 97 8.59 14.89 -2.66
CA THR A 97 8.20 16.01 -3.54
C THR A 97 8.14 17.34 -2.78
N GLU A 98 8.03 17.32 -1.46
CA GLU A 98 8.06 18.52 -0.63
C GLU A 98 9.49 19.06 -0.51
N PRO A 99 9.76 20.31 -0.92
CA PRO A 99 11.07 20.92 -0.73
C PRO A 99 11.31 21.11 0.77
N ALA A 100 12.28 20.38 1.31
CA ALA A 100 12.72 20.58 2.69
C ALA A 100 13.11 22.06 2.91
N PRO A 101 12.64 22.72 4.01
CA PRO A 101 13.07 24.06 4.31
C PRO A 101 14.60 24.09 4.45
N ASN A 102 15.22 25.00 3.72
CA ASN A 102 16.68 25.11 3.47
C ASN A 102 17.62 25.12 4.70
N LYS A 103 17.09 25.13 5.91
CA LYS A 103 17.92 25.13 7.14
C LYS A 103 18.22 23.73 7.68
N THR A 104 17.51 22.72 7.23
CA THR A 104 17.74 21.31 7.64
C THR A 104 18.61 20.56 6.62
N ALA A 105 18.70 21.04 5.38
CA ALA A 105 19.42 20.40 4.31
C ALA A 105 20.93 20.35 4.55
N ASP A 106 21.52 21.41 5.12
CA ASP A 106 22.98 21.45 5.42
C ASP A 106 23.33 20.62 6.65
N ALA A 107 22.45 20.62 7.67
CA ALA A 107 22.63 19.76 8.84
C ALA A 107 22.42 18.27 8.48
N LEU A 108 21.47 17.97 7.60
CA LEU A 108 21.27 16.61 7.09
C LEU A 108 22.39 16.16 6.16
N ARG A 109 22.93 17.01 5.30
CA ARG A 109 24.09 16.69 4.46
C ARG A 109 25.31 16.35 5.30
N SER A 110 25.58 17.14 6.34
CA SER A 110 26.70 16.88 7.25
C SER A 110 26.49 15.59 8.05
N ALA A 111 25.26 15.28 8.46
CA ALA A 111 24.92 14.02 9.12
C ALA A 111 24.96 12.84 8.14
N LEU A 112 24.51 13.03 6.90
CA LEU A 112 24.54 12.01 5.85
C LEU A 112 25.95 11.69 5.37
N ASP A 113 26.86 12.67 5.30
CA ASP A 113 28.28 12.41 4.99
C ASP A 113 28.95 11.55 6.07
N THR A 114 28.55 11.71 7.32
CA THR A 114 29.05 10.86 8.42
C THR A 114 28.41 9.47 8.43
N VAL A 115 27.17 9.36 7.96
CA VAL A 115 26.40 8.10 7.87
C VAL A 115 26.65 7.38 6.55
N ALA A 116 26.95 8.10 5.46
CA ALA A 116 27.22 7.53 4.15
C ALA A 116 28.39 6.53 4.18
N CYS A 117 29.46 6.82 4.94
CA CYS A 117 30.57 5.87 5.14
C CYS A 117 30.14 4.57 5.85
N ARG A 118 29.13 4.62 6.69
CA ARG A 118 28.60 3.43 7.38
C ARG A 118 27.56 2.70 6.53
N ILE A 119 26.80 3.44 5.71
CA ILE A 119 25.81 2.87 4.79
C ILE A 119 26.50 2.15 3.63
N ASP A 120 27.60 2.69 3.10
CA ASP A 120 28.39 2.02 2.06
C ASP A 120 28.95 0.67 2.55
N HIS A 121 29.33 0.56 3.80
CA HIS A 121 29.74 -0.71 4.38
C HIS A 121 28.60 -1.71 4.51
N VAL A 122 27.37 -1.26 4.85
CA VAL A 122 26.17 -2.10 4.94
C VAL A 122 25.70 -2.51 3.55
N VAL A 123 25.77 -1.63 2.54
CA VAL A 123 25.44 -1.93 1.15
C VAL A 123 26.40 -2.96 0.55
N VAL A 124 27.69 -2.90 0.84
CA VAL A 124 28.65 -3.92 0.43
C VAL A 124 28.36 -5.27 1.08
N ALA A 125 27.97 -5.30 2.36
CA ALA A 125 27.57 -6.53 3.04
C ALA A 125 26.28 -7.12 2.45
N VAL A 126 25.30 -6.30 2.08
CA VAL A 126 24.04 -6.72 1.44
C VAL A 126 24.26 -7.20 0.01
N THR A 127 25.14 -6.58 -0.78
CA THR A 127 25.48 -7.04 -2.13
C THR A 127 26.23 -8.38 -2.13
N ASN A 128 26.88 -8.75 -1.06
CA ASN A 128 27.51 -10.07 -0.91
C ASN A 128 26.54 -11.16 -0.40
N LEU A 129 25.38 -10.80 0.15
CA LEU A 129 24.37 -11.74 0.61
C LEU A 129 23.84 -12.66 -0.51
N PRO A 130 23.54 -12.18 -1.74
CA PRO A 130 23.10 -13.05 -2.83
C PRO A 130 24.15 -14.09 -3.25
N ALA A 131 25.43 -13.78 -3.16
CA ALA A 131 26.50 -14.72 -3.44
C ALA A 131 26.66 -15.81 -2.37
N ALA A 132 26.29 -15.51 -1.11
CA ALA A 132 26.27 -16.47 -0.01
C ALA A 132 25.06 -17.40 -0.05
N ILE A 133 23.97 -17.03 -0.73
CA ILE A 133 22.74 -17.82 -0.88
C ILE A 133 22.83 -18.82 -2.07
N GLN A 134 23.80 -18.64 -2.97
CA GLN A 134 24.01 -19.53 -4.13
C GLN A 134 24.80 -20.80 -3.81
N PHE A 135 25.11 -21.02 -2.58
CA PHE A 135 25.69 -22.26 -2.04
C PHE A 135 24.63 -23.02 -1.24
#